data_3e5541cb9e0345bef7d100e3e78f35d9
#
_entry.id   3e5541cb9e0345bef7d100e3e78f35d9
#
_cell.length_a   1.000
_cell.length_b   1.000
_cell.length_c   1.000
_cell.angle_alpha   90.00
_cell.angle_beta   90.00
_cell.angle_gamma   90.00
#
_symmetry.space_group_name_H-M   'P 1'
#
loop_
_entity.id
_entity.type
_entity.pdbx_description
1 polymer ?
#
loop_
_entity_poly.entity_id
_entity_poly.type
_entity_poly.pdbx_seq_one_letter_code
_entity_poly.pdbx_strand_id
1 'polypeptide(L)'
;MMDREQYIFDDKRRMVRARFYELKESGRRQPPMYKLCTYDVFDFKPNGNRRSEKEKNNLLNRLYQEKRMDLKEKKEQKEQAALQEQKGLKVQVAMQNWLDHVTEFRNERTVTEYKLLCQRYIEAVGDHPVQEVKLFHQENFLNALKRRSLSEHTQEKYLRQLQIFWNWAFEQEYVEKPVKITKLRPISREPRIFTLDYQHRLEEMIKKKLNSKQRNHRLSALNQYRAFWCVKETGMRGAEICALKIANIDLDNKEIRIRDEESVRFRVKGRREEVVPISNCLLEFLRGDLGNRKEEEIYYCDNGHGSPQWSSVNPMSKVFSRMRDELGVKNVKPLHGFRAYVATDLLTKGVDSILVRDILRHKELSTTLKYVNRSNIPYHDSINLLNTPAPANRLSPTLVQQDEEN
;
A
#
# COMPACT_ATOMS: atom_id res chain seq x y z
N MET A 1 16.36 55.40 -20.37
CA MET A 1 15.70 55.70 -19.09
C MET A 1 16.08 54.60 -18.13
N MET A 2 16.63 54.93 -16.96
CA MET A 2 16.86 53.90 -15.90
C MET A 2 15.51 53.44 -15.37
N ASP A 3 15.34 52.14 -15.30
CA ASP A 3 14.20 51.53 -14.64
C ASP A 3 14.37 51.71 -13.13
N ARG A 4 13.73 52.76 -12.57
CA ARG A 4 13.86 53.14 -11.14
C ARG A 4 13.39 52.01 -10.19
N GLU A 5 12.68 51.03 -10.67
CA GLU A 5 12.26 49.87 -9.87
C GLU A 5 13.37 48.84 -9.62
N GLN A 6 14.41 48.84 -10.44
CA GLN A 6 15.53 47.91 -10.38
C GLN A 6 16.59 48.31 -9.32
N TYR A 7 16.75 49.61 -9.07
CA TYR A 7 17.74 50.15 -8.13
C TYR A 7 17.06 50.79 -6.92
N ILE A 8 17.59 50.53 -5.73
CA ILE A 8 17.10 51.08 -4.47
C ILE A 8 18.24 51.81 -3.77
N PHE A 9 18.02 53.07 -3.46
CA PHE A 9 18.92 53.92 -2.69
C PHE A 9 18.55 53.81 -1.21
N ASP A 10 19.41 53.15 -0.43
CA ASP A 10 19.23 52.95 1.01
C ASP A 10 19.97 54.06 1.78
N ASP A 11 19.28 55.15 2.08
CA ASP A 11 19.88 56.33 2.74
C ASP A 11 20.36 56.05 4.16
N LYS A 12 19.65 55.14 4.87
CA LYS A 12 20.03 54.74 6.23
C LYS A 12 21.39 54.04 6.25
N ARG A 13 21.66 53.22 5.26
CA ARG A 13 22.90 52.45 5.13
C ARG A 13 23.91 53.07 4.18
N ARG A 14 23.59 54.21 3.57
CA ARG A 14 24.40 54.93 2.56
C ARG A 14 24.92 54.00 1.46
N MET A 15 23.99 53.20 0.85
CA MET A 15 24.37 52.27 -0.20
C MET A 15 23.30 52.17 -1.30
N VAL A 16 23.77 51.81 -2.50
CA VAL A 16 22.92 51.46 -3.63
C VAL A 16 22.79 49.95 -3.70
N ARG A 17 21.56 49.47 -3.81
CA ARG A 17 21.20 48.06 -3.93
C ARG A 17 20.43 47.85 -5.22
N ALA A 18 20.48 46.62 -5.75
CA ALA A 18 19.67 46.23 -6.92
C ALA A 18 18.90 44.93 -6.68
N ARG A 19 17.77 44.80 -7.34
CA ARG A 19 16.97 43.57 -7.41
C ARG A 19 17.40 42.79 -8.64
N PHE A 20 17.50 41.45 -8.46
CA PHE A 20 17.87 40.52 -9.52
C PHE A 20 16.68 39.57 -9.78
N TYR A 21 15.83 39.96 -10.72
CA TYR A 21 14.56 39.24 -11.03
C TYR A 21 14.80 37.84 -11.53
N GLU A 22 15.87 37.57 -12.22
CA GLU A 22 16.26 36.28 -12.78
C GLU A 22 16.64 35.24 -11.70
N LEU A 23 16.92 35.71 -10.48
CA LEU A 23 17.26 34.85 -9.34
C LEU A 23 16.11 34.70 -8.35
N LYS A 24 14.89 35.05 -8.78
CA LYS A 24 13.70 34.89 -7.92
C LYS A 24 13.42 33.41 -7.71
N GLU A 25 13.48 32.95 -6.47
CA GLU A 25 13.08 31.60 -6.08
C GLU A 25 11.57 31.46 -6.08
N SER A 26 11.06 30.27 -6.44
CA SER A 26 9.63 29.94 -6.35
C SER A 26 9.14 30.08 -4.90
N GLY A 27 8.06 30.85 -4.70
CA GLY A 27 7.48 31.12 -3.37
C GLY A 27 7.89 32.43 -2.72
N ARG A 28 8.90 33.13 -3.19
CA ARG A 28 9.23 34.48 -2.69
C ARG A 28 8.38 35.56 -3.36
N ARG A 29 7.82 36.50 -2.57
CA ARG A 29 7.01 37.61 -3.10
C ARG A 29 7.85 38.61 -3.93
N GLN A 30 9.11 38.77 -3.58
CA GLN A 30 10.02 39.71 -4.27
C GLN A 30 11.37 39.05 -4.60
N PRO A 31 12.05 39.48 -5.69
CA PRO A 31 13.39 38.99 -6.03
C PRO A 31 14.42 39.41 -4.98
N PRO A 32 15.51 38.65 -4.84
CA PRO A 32 16.58 38.99 -3.91
C PRO A 32 17.27 40.32 -4.26
N MET A 33 17.69 41.04 -3.23
CA MET A 33 18.32 42.35 -3.35
C MET A 33 19.75 42.32 -2.84
N TYR A 34 20.66 42.79 -3.63
CA TYR A 34 22.09 42.81 -3.32
C TYR A 34 22.67 44.20 -3.33
N LYS A 35 23.71 44.46 -2.50
CA LYS A 35 24.47 45.70 -2.50
C LYS A 35 25.28 45.79 -3.78
N LEU A 36 25.25 46.96 -4.45
CA LEU A 36 26.10 47.29 -5.59
C LEU A 36 27.30 48.11 -5.15
N CYS A 37 27.07 49.25 -4.49
CA CYS A 37 28.13 50.10 -4.00
C CYS A 37 27.67 50.96 -2.81
N THR A 38 28.58 51.65 -2.15
CA THR A 38 28.27 52.71 -1.18
C THR A 38 28.02 54.04 -1.90
N TYR A 39 27.40 55.02 -1.23
CA TYR A 39 27.15 56.34 -1.78
C TYR A 39 28.47 57.09 -2.15
N ASP A 40 29.53 56.86 -1.36
CA ASP A 40 30.82 57.49 -1.66
C ASP A 40 31.39 57.01 -3.02
N VAL A 41 31.27 55.71 -3.33
CA VAL A 41 31.67 55.16 -4.64
C VAL A 41 30.71 55.59 -5.74
N PHE A 42 29.43 55.79 -5.42
CA PHE A 42 28.42 56.24 -6.38
C PHE A 42 28.62 57.72 -6.76
N ASP A 43 28.84 58.61 -5.77
CA ASP A 43 28.91 60.03 -5.99
C ASP A 43 30.30 60.55 -6.44
N PHE A 44 31.34 59.82 -6.02
CA PHE A 44 32.74 60.31 -6.28
C PHE A 44 33.56 59.26 -7.05
N LYS A 45 34.50 59.78 -7.86
CA LYS A 45 35.56 58.98 -8.51
C LYS A 45 36.72 58.74 -7.51
N PRO A 46 37.60 57.75 -7.78
CA PRO A 46 38.75 57.49 -6.92
C PRO A 46 39.66 58.69 -6.71
N ASN A 47 39.65 59.62 -7.66
CA ASN A 47 40.41 60.88 -7.58
C ASN A 47 39.71 62.01 -6.80
N GLY A 48 38.58 61.73 -6.13
CA GLY A 48 37.83 62.73 -5.36
C GLY A 48 36.86 63.58 -6.14
N ASN A 49 36.89 63.58 -7.48
CA ASN A 49 35.98 64.39 -8.30
C ASN A 49 34.56 63.79 -8.28
N ARG A 50 33.54 64.67 -8.24
CA ARG A 50 32.13 64.27 -8.28
C ARG A 50 31.77 63.72 -9.65
N ARG A 51 31.01 62.61 -9.68
CA ARG A 51 30.52 62.00 -10.94
C ARG A 51 29.35 62.78 -11.50
N SER A 52 29.32 62.92 -12.82
CA SER A 52 28.14 63.37 -13.54
C SER A 52 27.04 62.28 -13.51
N GLU A 53 25.79 62.65 -13.76
CA GLU A 53 24.68 61.69 -13.79
C GLU A 53 24.88 60.54 -14.85
N LYS A 54 25.50 60.89 -15.99
CA LYS A 54 25.83 59.88 -17.01
C LYS A 54 26.87 58.88 -16.49
N GLU A 55 27.89 59.35 -15.76
CA GLU A 55 28.89 58.46 -15.16
C GLU A 55 28.35 57.59 -14.04
N LYS A 56 27.42 58.12 -13.23
CA LYS A 56 26.72 57.37 -12.21
C LYS A 56 25.89 56.24 -12.82
N ASN A 57 25.16 56.53 -13.89
CA ASN A 57 24.35 55.55 -14.62
C ASN A 57 25.23 54.45 -15.24
N ASN A 58 26.32 54.80 -15.86
CA ASN A 58 27.29 53.86 -16.42
C ASN A 58 27.91 52.96 -15.33
N LEU A 59 28.24 53.54 -14.18
CA LEU A 59 28.78 52.82 -13.03
C LEU A 59 27.75 51.78 -12.50
N LEU A 60 26.52 52.20 -12.29
CA LEU A 60 25.47 51.30 -11.82
C LEU A 60 25.21 50.15 -12.78
N ASN A 61 25.12 50.44 -14.08
CA ASN A 61 24.94 49.41 -15.11
C ASN A 61 26.10 48.41 -15.10
N ARG A 62 27.34 48.88 -15.02
CA ARG A 62 28.51 48.01 -14.94
C ARG A 62 28.50 47.16 -13.69
N LEU A 63 28.31 47.75 -12.51
CA LEU A 63 28.25 47.02 -11.25
C LEU A 63 27.09 46.01 -11.19
N TYR A 64 25.96 46.38 -11.81
CA TYR A 64 24.82 45.47 -11.93
C TYR A 64 25.18 44.24 -12.78
N GLN A 65 25.79 44.45 -13.96
CA GLN A 65 26.18 43.35 -14.83
C GLN A 65 27.28 42.48 -14.19
N GLU A 66 28.29 43.09 -13.57
CA GLU A 66 29.32 42.35 -12.82
C GLU A 66 28.70 41.50 -11.70
N LYS A 67 27.77 42.06 -10.92
CA LYS A 67 27.10 41.34 -9.84
C LYS A 67 26.17 40.26 -10.35
N ARG A 68 25.49 40.51 -11.46
CA ARG A 68 24.65 39.53 -12.15
C ARG A 68 25.44 38.29 -12.58
N MET A 69 26.61 38.52 -13.19
CA MET A 69 27.50 37.43 -13.61
C MET A 69 28.01 36.62 -12.42
N ASP A 70 28.54 37.28 -11.38
CA ASP A 70 29.02 36.65 -10.15
C ASP A 70 27.94 35.77 -9.50
N LEU A 71 26.71 36.27 -9.42
CA LEU A 71 25.59 35.53 -8.84
C LEU A 71 25.16 34.35 -9.71
N LYS A 72 25.24 34.49 -11.03
CA LYS A 72 24.92 33.42 -11.99
C LYS A 72 25.94 32.29 -11.92
N GLU A 73 27.22 32.64 -11.92
CA GLU A 73 28.32 31.68 -11.74
C GLU A 73 28.21 30.92 -10.41
N LYS A 74 27.92 31.62 -9.31
CA LYS A 74 27.73 30.99 -7.99
C LYS A 74 26.54 30.02 -7.97
N LYS A 75 25.47 30.37 -8.69
CA LYS A 75 24.30 29.47 -8.83
C LYS A 75 24.67 28.22 -9.61
N GLU A 76 25.34 28.40 -10.76
CA GLU A 76 25.79 27.27 -11.60
C GLU A 76 26.79 26.37 -10.85
N GLN A 77 27.73 26.97 -10.10
CA GLN A 77 28.67 26.20 -9.26
C GLN A 77 27.95 25.41 -8.17
N LYS A 78 26.93 26.00 -7.51
CA LYS A 78 26.09 25.26 -6.53
C LYS A 78 25.30 24.13 -7.17
N GLU A 79 24.72 24.36 -8.33
CA GLU A 79 23.97 23.33 -9.07
C GLU A 79 24.91 22.20 -9.52
N GLN A 80 26.11 22.54 -10.01
CA GLN A 80 27.12 21.53 -10.37
C GLN A 80 27.63 20.73 -9.16
N ALA A 81 27.87 21.40 -8.02
CA ALA A 81 28.27 20.71 -6.78
C ALA A 81 27.18 19.77 -6.28
N ALA A 82 25.92 20.21 -6.27
CA ALA A 82 24.77 19.37 -5.91
C ALA A 82 24.61 18.18 -6.86
N LEU A 83 24.82 18.39 -8.16
CA LEU A 83 24.78 17.32 -9.16
C LEU A 83 25.92 16.31 -8.98
N GLN A 84 27.13 16.77 -8.63
CA GLN A 84 28.26 15.88 -8.31
C GLN A 84 28.01 15.09 -7.03
N GLU A 85 27.42 15.70 -6.01
CA GLU A 85 27.06 15.04 -4.76
C GLU A 85 25.98 13.96 -5.01
N GLN A 86 24.99 14.26 -5.84
CA GLN A 86 23.99 13.26 -6.28
C GLN A 86 24.62 12.12 -7.10
N LYS A 87 25.60 12.40 -7.95
CA LYS A 87 26.31 11.37 -8.74
C LYS A 87 27.05 10.35 -7.88
N GLY A 88 27.52 10.76 -6.71
CA GLY A 88 28.18 9.87 -5.72
C GLY A 88 27.24 9.19 -4.75
N LEU A 89 25.92 9.50 -4.77
CA LEU A 89 24.95 8.98 -3.80
C LEU A 89 24.89 7.45 -3.88
N LYS A 90 25.16 6.81 -2.75
CA LYS A 90 25.08 5.34 -2.62
C LYS A 90 23.63 4.88 -2.51
N VAL A 91 23.35 3.69 -3.06
CA VAL A 91 22.00 3.10 -3.05
C VAL A 91 21.49 2.86 -1.63
N GLN A 92 22.37 2.54 -0.69
CA GLN A 92 21.99 2.39 0.72
C GLN A 92 21.47 3.69 1.31
N VAL A 93 22.11 4.83 1.02
CA VAL A 93 21.66 6.15 1.48
C VAL A 93 20.34 6.53 0.80
N ALA A 94 20.23 6.31 -0.51
CA ALA A 94 18.98 6.55 -1.23
C ALA A 94 17.81 5.72 -0.67
N MET A 95 18.05 4.45 -0.34
CA MET A 95 17.05 3.58 0.28
C MET A 95 16.67 4.05 1.70
N GLN A 96 17.61 4.58 2.48
CA GLN A 96 17.31 5.16 3.79
C GLN A 96 16.43 6.39 3.66
N ASN A 97 16.76 7.32 2.75
CA ASN A 97 15.95 8.51 2.47
C ASN A 97 14.51 8.12 2.02
N TRP A 98 14.39 7.06 1.20
CA TRP A 98 13.09 6.53 0.82
C TRP A 98 12.33 5.95 2.01
N LEU A 99 12.99 5.21 2.91
CA LEU A 99 12.36 4.66 4.10
C LEU A 99 11.86 5.77 5.03
N ASP A 100 12.61 6.84 5.19
CA ASP A 100 12.21 8.00 6.00
C ASP A 100 10.98 8.67 5.38
N HIS A 101 10.99 8.91 4.06
CA HIS A 101 9.85 9.44 3.32
C HIS A 101 8.59 8.56 3.46
N VAL A 102 8.68 7.25 3.25
CA VAL A 102 7.50 6.37 3.28
C VAL A 102 6.97 6.16 4.70
N THR A 103 7.79 6.37 5.73
CA THR A 103 7.38 6.26 7.14
C THR A 103 6.31 7.28 7.50
N GLU A 104 6.30 8.44 6.85
CA GLU A 104 5.28 9.47 7.05
C GLU A 104 3.87 9.07 6.55
N PHE A 105 3.81 8.22 5.51
CA PHE A 105 2.56 7.93 4.79
C PHE A 105 2.10 6.47 4.87
N ARG A 106 2.97 5.55 5.29
CA ARG A 106 2.68 4.12 5.31
C ARG A 106 2.54 3.60 6.74
N ASN A 107 1.79 2.51 6.89
CA ASN A 107 1.69 1.84 8.18
C ASN A 107 3.01 1.12 8.53
N GLU A 108 3.25 0.93 9.83
CA GLU A 108 4.45 0.33 10.39
C GLU A 108 4.83 -1.03 9.76
N ARG A 109 3.83 -1.86 9.47
CA ARG A 109 4.03 -3.17 8.84
C ARG A 109 4.61 -3.04 7.42
N THR A 110 4.10 -2.10 6.63
CA THR A 110 4.60 -1.85 5.27
C THR A 110 6.03 -1.32 5.31
N VAL A 111 6.32 -0.40 6.26
CA VAL A 111 7.68 0.12 6.46
C VAL A 111 8.64 -1.00 6.86
N THR A 112 8.24 -1.90 7.75
CA THR A 112 9.04 -3.09 8.12
C THR A 112 9.32 -3.99 6.92
N GLU A 113 8.35 -4.20 6.04
CA GLU A 113 8.54 -4.98 4.82
C GLU A 113 9.51 -4.28 3.84
N TYR A 114 9.47 -2.94 3.75
CA TYR A 114 10.41 -2.16 2.93
C TYR A 114 11.82 -2.15 3.53
N LYS A 115 11.97 -2.05 4.85
CA LYS A 115 13.28 -2.21 5.53
C LYS A 115 13.92 -3.55 5.18
N LEU A 116 13.13 -4.63 5.23
CA LEU A 116 13.61 -5.95 4.86
C LEU A 116 13.99 -6.07 3.37
N LEU A 117 13.25 -5.40 2.47
CA LEU A 117 13.62 -5.29 1.05
C LEU A 117 14.99 -4.63 0.91
N CYS A 118 15.19 -3.44 1.50
CA CYS A 118 16.43 -2.68 1.41
C CYS A 118 17.62 -3.49 1.93
N GLN A 119 17.48 -4.11 3.10
CA GLN A 119 18.51 -4.99 3.65
C GLN A 119 18.88 -6.12 2.67
N ARG A 120 17.87 -6.83 2.15
CA ARG A 120 18.11 -7.96 1.22
C ARG A 120 18.71 -7.51 -0.10
N TYR A 121 18.37 -6.31 -0.58
CA TYR A 121 18.95 -5.77 -1.79
C TYR A 121 20.44 -5.48 -1.60
N ILE A 122 20.80 -4.76 -0.54
CA ILE A 122 22.21 -4.46 -0.22
C ILE A 122 23.04 -5.73 0.02
N GLU A 123 22.48 -6.72 0.73
CA GLU A 123 23.14 -8.01 0.94
C GLU A 123 23.40 -8.77 -0.38
N ALA A 124 22.51 -8.65 -1.36
CA ALA A 124 22.59 -9.40 -2.61
C ALA A 124 23.41 -8.70 -3.69
N VAL A 125 23.40 -7.39 -3.72
CA VAL A 125 23.90 -6.56 -4.82
C VAL A 125 25.11 -5.75 -4.42
N GLY A 126 25.23 -5.40 -3.13
CA GLY A 126 26.21 -4.48 -2.59
C GLY A 126 25.75 -3.02 -2.66
N ASP A 127 26.53 -2.15 -2.03
CA ASP A 127 26.29 -0.71 -2.00
C ASP A 127 27.04 -0.03 -3.14
N HIS A 128 26.33 0.29 -4.21
CA HIS A 128 26.85 0.95 -5.41
C HIS A 128 26.26 2.35 -5.58
N PRO A 129 26.84 3.25 -6.41
CA PRO A 129 26.20 4.51 -6.75
C PRO A 129 24.82 4.28 -7.36
N VAL A 130 23.82 5.06 -6.92
CA VAL A 130 22.42 4.86 -7.34
C VAL A 130 22.24 5.03 -8.85
N GLN A 131 23.00 5.93 -9.46
CA GLN A 131 23.01 6.19 -10.90
C GLN A 131 23.61 5.05 -11.74
N GLU A 132 24.44 4.22 -11.14
CA GLU A 132 25.12 3.11 -11.83
C GLU A 132 24.29 1.81 -11.84
N VAL A 133 22.99 1.88 -11.49
CA VAL A 133 22.11 0.72 -11.52
C VAL A 133 22.04 0.12 -12.93
N LYS A 134 22.29 -1.18 -13.03
CA LYS A 134 22.29 -1.95 -14.28
C LYS A 134 21.41 -3.20 -14.15
N LEU A 135 21.09 -3.82 -15.26
CA LEU A 135 20.26 -5.03 -15.30
C LEU A 135 20.84 -6.16 -14.43
N PHE A 136 22.16 -6.35 -14.43
CA PHE A 136 22.79 -7.40 -13.64
C PHE A 136 22.57 -7.24 -12.12
N HIS A 137 22.39 -6.02 -11.61
CA HIS A 137 22.04 -5.80 -10.20
C HIS A 137 20.66 -6.39 -9.87
N GLN A 138 19.70 -6.26 -10.79
CA GLN A 138 18.36 -6.85 -10.65
C GLN A 138 18.43 -8.39 -10.73
N GLU A 139 19.22 -8.93 -11.64
CA GLU A 139 19.44 -10.37 -11.79
C GLU A 139 20.10 -10.95 -10.54
N ASN A 140 21.13 -10.30 -10.01
CA ASN A 140 21.79 -10.71 -8.77
C ASN A 140 20.81 -10.72 -7.59
N PHE A 141 19.95 -9.69 -7.49
CA PHE A 141 18.91 -9.65 -6.47
C PHE A 141 17.91 -10.79 -6.63
N LEU A 142 17.39 -11.01 -7.84
CA LEU A 142 16.46 -12.11 -8.11
C LEU A 142 17.09 -13.48 -7.81
N ASN A 143 18.36 -13.69 -8.20
CA ASN A 143 19.08 -14.93 -7.92
C ASN A 143 19.29 -15.13 -6.41
N ALA A 144 19.54 -14.06 -5.65
CA ALA A 144 19.61 -14.13 -4.20
C ALA A 144 18.27 -14.51 -3.56
N LEU A 145 17.14 -13.99 -4.08
CA LEU A 145 15.80 -14.39 -3.63
C LEU A 145 15.50 -15.87 -3.93
N LYS A 146 15.92 -16.37 -5.10
CA LYS A 146 15.81 -17.79 -5.48
C LYS A 146 16.63 -18.69 -4.56
N ARG A 147 17.90 -18.34 -4.28
CA ARG A 147 18.78 -19.09 -3.35
C ARG A 147 18.19 -19.20 -1.94
N ARG A 148 17.37 -18.22 -1.50
CA ARG A 148 16.65 -18.27 -0.23
C ARG A 148 15.38 -19.14 -0.29
N SER A 149 15.15 -19.87 -1.39
CA SER A 149 13.98 -20.75 -1.62
C SER A 149 12.63 -20.04 -1.39
N LEU A 150 12.56 -18.73 -1.68
CA LEU A 150 11.33 -17.98 -1.59
C LEU A 150 10.38 -18.37 -2.72
N SER A 151 9.06 -18.43 -2.42
CA SER A 151 8.05 -18.69 -3.45
C SER A 151 8.07 -17.60 -4.53
N GLU A 152 7.69 -17.94 -5.78
CA GLU A 152 7.61 -16.98 -6.89
C GLU A 152 6.75 -15.76 -6.56
N HIS A 153 5.63 -15.94 -5.85
CA HIS A 153 4.81 -14.82 -5.36
C HIS A 153 5.55 -13.90 -4.39
N THR A 154 6.43 -14.46 -3.55
CA THR A 154 7.25 -13.66 -2.63
C THR A 154 8.34 -12.93 -3.41
N GLN A 155 8.98 -13.59 -4.39
CA GLN A 155 9.96 -12.96 -5.26
C GLN A 155 9.31 -11.80 -6.05
N GLU A 156 8.14 -12.02 -6.67
CA GLU A 156 7.38 -10.98 -7.38
C GLU A 156 7.04 -9.80 -6.46
N LYS A 157 6.62 -10.08 -5.20
CA LYS A 157 6.36 -9.02 -4.22
C LYS A 157 7.60 -8.15 -3.99
N TYR A 158 8.78 -8.73 -3.80
CA TYR A 158 10.02 -7.97 -3.62
C TYR A 158 10.38 -7.15 -4.86
N LEU A 159 10.25 -7.72 -6.06
CA LEU A 159 10.53 -6.99 -7.31
C LEU A 159 9.57 -5.82 -7.50
N ARG A 160 8.29 -6.00 -7.17
CA ARG A 160 7.29 -4.92 -7.20
C ARG A 160 7.60 -3.82 -6.18
N GLN A 161 8.03 -4.17 -4.98
CA GLN A 161 8.45 -3.20 -3.96
C GLN A 161 9.73 -2.46 -4.39
N LEU A 162 10.67 -3.16 -5.02
CA LEU A 162 11.88 -2.55 -5.58
C LEU A 162 11.53 -1.57 -6.71
N GLN A 163 10.54 -1.88 -7.56
CA GLN A 163 10.05 -0.93 -8.57
C GLN A 163 9.49 0.34 -7.94
N ILE A 164 8.79 0.24 -6.79
CA ILE A 164 8.29 1.43 -6.07
C ILE A 164 9.45 2.31 -5.61
N PHE A 165 10.53 1.72 -5.07
CA PHE A 165 11.73 2.46 -4.71
C PHE A 165 12.37 3.16 -5.92
N TRP A 166 12.55 2.45 -7.04
CA TRP A 166 13.18 3.04 -8.23
C TRP A 166 12.32 4.12 -8.90
N ASN A 167 10.99 4.00 -8.84
CA ASN A 167 10.10 5.06 -9.30
C ASN A 167 10.28 6.32 -8.45
N TRP A 168 10.31 6.17 -7.13
CA TRP A 168 10.58 7.26 -6.21
C TRP A 168 11.99 7.86 -6.43
N ALA A 169 13.01 7.06 -6.62
CA ALA A 169 14.37 7.52 -6.90
C ALA A 169 14.45 8.34 -8.20
N PHE A 170 13.64 7.97 -9.20
CA PHE A 170 13.51 8.76 -10.43
C PHE A 170 12.78 10.09 -10.18
N GLU A 171 11.70 10.09 -9.40
CA GLU A 171 10.96 11.32 -9.01
C GLU A 171 11.84 12.29 -8.17
N GLN A 172 12.81 11.75 -7.43
CA GLN A 172 13.79 12.54 -6.68
C GLN A 172 15.06 12.88 -7.50
N GLU A 173 15.05 12.60 -8.79
CA GLU A 173 16.18 12.87 -9.71
C GLU A 173 17.49 12.12 -9.33
N TYR A 174 17.40 11.07 -8.49
CA TYR A 174 18.56 10.24 -8.13
C TYR A 174 19.04 9.37 -9.28
N VAL A 175 18.20 9.12 -10.28
CA VAL A 175 18.53 8.44 -11.53
C VAL A 175 18.00 9.23 -12.72
N GLU A 176 18.79 9.31 -13.79
CA GLU A 176 18.46 10.09 -14.99
C GLU A 176 17.31 9.49 -15.81
N LYS A 177 17.09 8.20 -15.71
CA LYS A 177 16.09 7.46 -16.49
C LYS A 177 15.29 6.52 -15.58
N PRO A 178 14.01 6.28 -15.90
CA PRO A 178 13.21 5.31 -15.17
C PRO A 178 13.84 3.91 -15.19
N VAL A 179 14.06 3.34 -14.01
CA VAL A 179 14.58 1.98 -13.86
C VAL A 179 13.43 1.00 -13.94
N LYS A 180 13.44 0.13 -14.96
CA LYS A 180 12.42 -0.91 -15.13
C LYS A 180 12.88 -2.21 -14.48
N ILE A 181 12.06 -2.75 -13.59
CA ILE A 181 12.28 -4.04 -12.95
C ILE A 181 11.54 -5.13 -13.73
N THR A 182 12.22 -6.26 -13.96
CA THR A 182 11.63 -7.44 -14.60
C THR A 182 10.46 -7.95 -13.76
N LYS A 183 9.28 -8.05 -14.38
CA LYS A 183 8.07 -8.57 -13.71
C LYS A 183 8.06 -10.09 -13.79
N LEU A 184 7.94 -10.75 -12.65
CA LEU A 184 7.56 -12.16 -12.60
C LEU A 184 6.05 -12.29 -12.76
N ARG A 185 5.61 -13.37 -13.38
CA ARG A 185 4.19 -13.72 -13.51
C ARG A 185 3.95 -15.09 -12.86
N PRO A 186 3.93 -15.17 -11.54
CA PRO A 186 3.70 -16.42 -10.85
C PRO A 186 2.34 -16.99 -11.22
N ILE A 187 2.27 -18.30 -11.41
CA ILE A 187 1.01 -18.97 -11.69
C ILE A 187 0.10 -18.82 -10.48
N SER A 188 -1.07 -18.19 -10.71
CA SER A 188 -2.10 -18.09 -9.67
C SER A 188 -2.67 -19.49 -9.41
N ARG A 189 -2.47 -19.97 -8.18
CA ARG A 189 -3.12 -21.19 -7.75
C ARG A 189 -4.50 -20.84 -7.19
N GLU A 190 -5.48 -21.73 -7.43
CA GLU A 190 -6.79 -21.60 -6.80
C GLU A 190 -6.65 -21.56 -5.27
N PRO A 191 -7.39 -20.69 -4.59
CA PRO A 191 -7.39 -20.64 -3.14
C PRO A 191 -7.88 -21.98 -2.57
N ARG A 192 -7.09 -22.58 -1.69
CA ARG A 192 -7.56 -23.78 -0.98
C ARG A 192 -8.51 -23.35 0.12
N ILE A 193 -9.65 -24.05 0.18
CA ILE A 193 -10.73 -23.81 1.15
C ILE A 193 -10.77 -24.93 2.19
N PHE A 194 -11.43 -24.68 3.30
CA PHE A 194 -11.79 -25.71 4.27
C PHE A 194 -13.06 -26.43 3.83
N THR A 195 -13.05 -27.76 3.92
CA THR A 195 -14.25 -28.57 3.71
C THR A 195 -15.23 -28.46 4.89
N LEU A 196 -16.50 -28.82 4.70
CA LEU A 196 -17.46 -28.86 5.79
C LEU A 196 -17.03 -29.86 6.86
N ASP A 197 -16.52 -31.05 6.49
CA ASP A 197 -15.97 -32.04 7.43
C ASP A 197 -14.88 -31.43 8.33
N TYR A 198 -13.95 -30.71 7.74
CA TYR A 198 -12.93 -30.03 8.54
C TYR A 198 -13.53 -29.01 9.52
N GLN A 199 -14.53 -28.23 9.09
CA GLN A 199 -15.18 -27.24 9.94
C GLN A 199 -15.88 -27.91 11.12
N HIS A 200 -16.58 -29.01 10.90
CA HIS A 200 -17.23 -29.82 11.97
C HIS A 200 -16.19 -30.40 12.95
N ARG A 201 -15.12 -31.00 12.43
CA ARG A 201 -14.04 -31.55 13.27
C ARG A 201 -13.32 -30.46 14.08
N LEU A 202 -13.12 -29.27 13.50
CA LEU A 202 -12.56 -28.14 14.22
C LEU A 202 -13.51 -27.65 15.32
N GLU A 203 -14.78 -27.54 15.03
CA GLU A 203 -15.80 -27.16 16.00
C GLU A 203 -15.82 -28.11 17.20
N GLU A 204 -15.85 -29.42 16.94
CA GLU A 204 -15.80 -30.44 17.98
C GLU A 204 -14.50 -30.38 18.82
N MET A 205 -13.39 -30.14 18.18
CA MET A 205 -12.11 -29.94 18.88
C MET A 205 -12.16 -28.72 19.83
N ILE A 206 -12.75 -27.60 19.40
CA ILE A 206 -12.92 -26.43 20.24
C ILE A 206 -13.90 -26.71 21.38
N LYS A 207 -15.04 -27.35 21.12
CA LYS A 207 -16.02 -27.72 22.13
C LYS A 207 -15.43 -28.64 23.23
N LYS A 208 -14.58 -29.58 22.87
CA LYS A 208 -13.85 -30.40 23.86
C LYS A 208 -12.98 -29.54 24.78
N LYS A 209 -12.33 -28.48 24.26
CA LYS A 209 -11.51 -27.57 25.07
C LYS A 209 -12.33 -26.67 26.02
N LEU A 210 -13.64 -26.46 25.73
CA LEU A 210 -14.55 -25.74 26.62
C LEU A 210 -14.77 -26.47 27.96
N ASN A 211 -14.62 -27.79 27.98
CA ASN A 211 -14.78 -28.62 29.19
C ASN A 211 -13.53 -28.64 30.09
N SER A 212 -12.51 -27.84 29.81
CA SER A 212 -11.30 -27.77 30.62
C SER A 212 -11.59 -27.34 32.06
N LYS A 213 -10.97 -27.99 33.05
CA LYS A 213 -11.09 -27.60 34.46
C LYS A 213 -10.43 -26.23 34.75
N GLN A 214 -9.46 -25.85 33.97
CA GLN A 214 -8.74 -24.57 34.14
C GLN A 214 -9.52 -23.40 33.50
N ARG A 215 -9.84 -22.38 34.32
CA ARG A 215 -10.62 -21.20 33.88
C ARG A 215 -10.02 -20.51 32.64
N ASN A 216 -8.71 -20.29 32.65
CA ASN A 216 -8.02 -19.60 31.55
C ASN A 216 -8.06 -20.41 30.25
N HIS A 217 -7.99 -21.73 30.33
CA HIS A 217 -8.12 -22.59 29.16
C HIS A 217 -9.55 -22.58 28.61
N ARG A 218 -10.58 -22.59 29.49
CA ARG A 218 -11.98 -22.45 29.07
C ARG A 218 -12.23 -21.11 28.39
N LEU A 219 -11.73 -19.99 28.96
CA LEU A 219 -11.90 -18.66 28.37
C LEU A 219 -11.20 -18.57 27.01
N SER A 220 -10.00 -19.10 26.90
CA SER A 220 -9.29 -19.17 25.61
C SER A 220 -10.05 -20.00 24.58
N ALA A 221 -10.61 -21.16 24.99
CA ALA A 221 -11.42 -22.00 24.11
C ALA A 221 -12.73 -21.29 23.69
N LEU A 222 -13.36 -20.57 24.61
CA LEU A 222 -14.56 -19.78 24.32
C LEU A 222 -14.26 -18.68 23.27
N ASN A 223 -13.16 -17.98 23.39
CA ASN A 223 -12.75 -16.98 22.39
C ASN A 223 -12.37 -17.62 21.04
N GLN A 224 -11.77 -18.83 21.06
CA GLN A 224 -11.57 -19.60 19.82
C GLN A 224 -12.91 -19.97 19.15
N TYR A 225 -13.91 -20.33 19.95
CA TYR A 225 -15.24 -20.67 19.46
C TYR A 225 -15.97 -19.45 18.87
N ARG A 226 -15.91 -18.32 19.55
CA ARG A 226 -16.42 -17.02 19.06
C ARG A 226 -15.79 -16.61 17.75
N ALA A 227 -14.45 -16.66 17.68
CA ALA A 227 -13.70 -16.33 16.47
C ALA A 227 -14.03 -17.31 15.32
N PHE A 228 -14.17 -18.60 15.61
CA PHE A 228 -14.56 -19.62 14.63
C PHE A 228 -15.92 -19.31 14.00
N TRP A 229 -16.95 -19.03 14.82
CA TRP A 229 -18.27 -18.67 14.33
C TRP A 229 -18.26 -17.40 13.48
N CYS A 230 -17.54 -16.37 13.90
CA CYS A 230 -17.39 -15.15 13.10
C CYS A 230 -16.75 -15.42 11.73
N VAL A 231 -15.62 -16.13 11.67
CA VAL A 231 -14.95 -16.37 10.37
C VAL A 231 -15.75 -17.31 9.47
N LYS A 232 -16.43 -18.32 10.07
CA LYS A 232 -17.20 -19.32 9.34
C LYS A 232 -18.42 -18.70 8.66
N GLU A 233 -19.17 -17.86 9.37
CA GLU A 233 -20.45 -17.34 8.91
C GLU A 233 -20.33 -16.04 8.10
N THR A 234 -19.29 -15.26 8.33
CA THR A 234 -19.15 -13.92 7.73
C THR A 234 -17.95 -13.77 6.81
N GLY A 235 -16.97 -14.66 6.91
CA GLY A 235 -15.68 -14.48 6.25
C GLY A 235 -14.90 -13.26 6.74
N MET A 236 -15.15 -12.70 7.94
CA MET A 236 -14.40 -11.58 8.52
C MET A 236 -12.89 -11.82 8.49
N ARG A 237 -12.12 -10.73 8.36
CA ARG A 237 -10.66 -10.83 8.48
C ARG A 237 -10.26 -11.02 9.93
N GLY A 238 -9.22 -11.82 10.18
CA GLY A 238 -8.79 -12.08 11.56
C GLY A 238 -8.46 -10.82 12.36
N ALA A 239 -7.94 -9.78 11.74
CA ALA A 239 -7.68 -8.51 12.42
C ALA A 239 -8.97 -7.78 12.83
N GLU A 240 -10.05 -7.91 12.05
CA GLU A 240 -11.37 -7.36 12.36
C GLU A 240 -11.96 -8.03 13.61
N ILE A 241 -11.77 -9.35 13.75
CA ILE A 241 -12.22 -10.10 14.93
C ILE A 241 -11.44 -9.74 16.19
N CYS A 242 -10.11 -9.53 16.06
CA CYS A 242 -9.30 -9.08 17.19
C CYS A 242 -9.74 -7.69 17.70
N ALA A 243 -10.21 -6.83 16.79
CA ALA A 243 -10.64 -5.46 17.08
C ALA A 243 -12.13 -5.32 17.43
N LEU A 244 -12.91 -6.41 17.27
CA LEU A 244 -14.36 -6.35 17.42
C LEU A 244 -14.77 -6.10 18.87
N LYS A 245 -15.43 -4.97 19.12
CA LYS A 245 -16.10 -4.67 20.40
C LYS A 245 -17.53 -5.16 20.40
N ILE A 246 -18.05 -5.55 21.57
CA ILE A 246 -19.43 -5.98 21.75
C ILE A 246 -20.42 -4.90 21.30
N ALA A 247 -20.14 -3.62 21.62
CA ALA A 247 -20.95 -2.48 21.24
C ALA A 247 -21.07 -2.27 19.70
N ASN A 248 -20.23 -2.93 18.91
CA ASN A 248 -20.28 -2.88 17.45
C ASN A 248 -21.14 -4.01 16.82
N ILE A 249 -21.76 -4.85 17.63
CA ILE A 249 -22.66 -5.93 17.19
C ILE A 249 -24.10 -5.47 17.40
N ASP A 250 -24.80 -5.25 16.31
CA ASP A 250 -26.20 -4.82 16.29
C ASP A 250 -27.07 -6.04 15.91
N LEU A 251 -27.70 -6.64 16.93
CA LEU A 251 -28.51 -7.84 16.75
C LEU A 251 -29.87 -7.54 16.10
N ASP A 252 -30.40 -6.33 16.29
CA ASP A 252 -31.69 -5.94 15.77
C ASP A 252 -31.61 -5.69 14.27
N ASN A 253 -30.58 -4.96 13.84
CA ASN A 253 -30.30 -4.71 12.42
C ASN A 253 -29.53 -5.85 11.74
N LYS A 254 -29.11 -6.87 12.49
CA LYS A 254 -28.31 -8.02 12.03
C LYS A 254 -27.00 -7.58 11.34
N GLU A 255 -26.26 -6.67 11.99
CA GLU A 255 -25.05 -6.07 11.47
C GLU A 255 -23.91 -6.07 12.47
N ILE A 256 -22.69 -6.27 11.98
CA ILE A 256 -21.47 -6.02 12.72
C ILE A 256 -20.75 -4.84 12.08
N ARG A 257 -20.52 -3.78 12.85
CA ARG A 257 -19.80 -2.59 12.38
C ARG A 257 -18.31 -2.73 12.60
N ILE A 258 -17.53 -2.57 11.55
CA ILE A 258 -16.06 -2.64 11.58
C ILE A 258 -15.54 -1.23 11.68
N ARG A 259 -14.89 -0.91 12.81
CA ARG A 259 -14.34 0.40 13.15
C ARG A 259 -12.87 0.30 13.48
N ASP A 260 -12.16 1.42 13.38
CA ASP A 260 -10.79 1.54 13.86
C ASP A 260 -10.71 1.24 15.35
N GLU A 261 -9.65 0.55 15.78
CA GLU A 261 -9.42 0.21 17.19
C GLU A 261 -7.94 0.37 17.53
N GLU A 262 -7.64 1.37 18.34
CA GLU A 262 -6.26 1.77 18.65
C GLU A 262 -5.54 0.77 19.55
N SER A 263 -6.25 0.13 20.47
CA SER A 263 -5.65 -0.81 21.43
C SER A 263 -4.98 -2.01 20.76
N VAL A 264 -5.48 -2.43 19.60
CA VAL A 264 -4.90 -3.48 18.76
C VAL A 264 -4.24 -2.93 17.50
N ARG A 265 -4.07 -1.62 17.41
CA ARG A 265 -3.52 -0.93 16.23
C ARG A 265 -4.22 -1.33 14.92
N PHE A 266 -5.52 -1.58 15.01
CA PHE A 266 -6.34 -1.93 13.87
C PHE A 266 -6.90 -0.68 13.21
N ARG A 267 -6.76 -0.59 11.88
CA ARG A 267 -7.41 0.44 11.06
C ARG A 267 -8.14 -0.20 9.91
N VAL A 268 -9.35 0.26 9.67
CA VAL A 268 -10.17 -0.20 8.55
C VAL A 268 -9.49 0.18 7.23
N LYS A 269 -9.38 -0.77 6.34
CA LYS A 269 -8.74 -0.57 5.04
C LYS A 269 -9.60 0.35 4.18
N GLY A 270 -9.15 1.58 3.98
CA GLY A 270 -9.89 2.60 3.23
C GLY A 270 -10.46 3.71 4.10
N ARG A 271 -10.24 3.66 5.42
CA ARG A 271 -10.66 4.70 6.40
C ARG A 271 -12.16 5.00 6.38
N ARG A 272 -12.99 4.01 6.05
CA ARG A 272 -14.45 4.10 6.10
C ARG A 272 -14.97 2.96 6.94
N GLU A 273 -15.96 3.23 7.77
CA GLU A 273 -16.71 2.21 8.49
C GLU A 273 -17.28 1.19 7.50
N GLU A 274 -17.08 -0.09 7.78
CA GLU A 274 -17.59 -1.21 6.97
C GLU A 274 -18.60 -1.99 7.79
N VAL A 275 -19.62 -2.53 7.13
CA VAL A 275 -20.66 -3.34 7.76
C VAL A 275 -20.55 -4.79 7.28
N VAL A 276 -20.77 -5.73 8.20
CA VAL A 276 -20.82 -7.16 7.96
C VAL A 276 -22.22 -7.67 8.28
N PRO A 277 -22.96 -8.27 7.34
CA PRO A 277 -24.27 -8.85 7.63
C PRO A 277 -24.12 -10.09 8.51
N ILE A 278 -25.09 -10.29 9.42
CA ILE A 278 -25.19 -11.44 10.32
C ILE A 278 -26.19 -12.45 9.73
N SER A 279 -25.74 -13.72 9.50
CA SER A 279 -26.62 -14.80 9.13
C SER A 279 -27.55 -15.19 10.29
N ASN A 280 -28.68 -15.83 10.00
CA ASN A 280 -29.59 -16.29 11.07
C ASN A 280 -28.90 -17.25 12.05
N CYS A 281 -28.04 -18.15 11.56
CA CYS A 281 -27.26 -19.05 12.42
C CYS A 281 -26.30 -18.31 13.35
N LEU A 282 -25.61 -17.29 12.83
CA LEU A 282 -24.71 -16.46 13.64
C LEU A 282 -25.52 -15.62 14.63
N LEU A 283 -26.71 -15.11 14.24
CA LEU A 283 -27.58 -14.33 15.10
C LEU A 283 -28.02 -15.13 16.35
N GLU A 284 -28.44 -16.37 16.15
CA GLU A 284 -28.82 -17.28 17.28
C GLU A 284 -27.63 -17.52 18.21
N PHE A 285 -26.45 -17.81 17.62
CA PHE A 285 -25.23 -17.97 18.40
C PHE A 285 -24.87 -16.71 19.21
N LEU A 286 -24.92 -15.53 18.56
CA LEU A 286 -24.61 -14.24 19.21
C LEU A 286 -25.58 -13.92 20.33
N ARG A 287 -26.90 -14.15 20.15
CA ARG A 287 -27.90 -13.93 21.19
C ARG A 287 -27.61 -14.76 22.45
N GLY A 288 -27.29 -16.03 22.27
CA GLY A 288 -26.93 -16.90 23.37
C GLY A 288 -25.62 -16.50 24.06
N ASP A 289 -24.59 -16.14 23.29
CA ASP A 289 -23.29 -15.76 23.82
C ASP A 289 -23.32 -14.38 24.51
N LEU A 290 -23.97 -13.38 23.90
CA LEU A 290 -24.01 -12.01 24.46
C LEU A 290 -24.93 -11.92 25.69
N GLY A 291 -25.99 -12.73 25.80
CA GLY A 291 -26.85 -12.78 26.97
C GLY A 291 -26.14 -13.25 28.26
N ASN A 292 -24.97 -13.88 28.12
CA ASN A 292 -24.18 -14.40 29.26
C ASN A 292 -22.90 -13.59 29.51
N ARG A 293 -22.77 -12.37 28.96
CA ARG A 293 -21.60 -11.51 29.10
C ARG A 293 -21.55 -10.81 30.44
N LYS A 294 -20.34 -10.55 30.88
CA LYS A 294 -20.09 -9.68 32.03
C LYS A 294 -19.96 -8.24 31.58
N GLU A 295 -20.34 -7.30 32.43
CA GLU A 295 -20.25 -5.86 32.12
C GLU A 295 -18.81 -5.39 31.86
N GLU A 296 -17.80 -6.04 32.45
CA GLU A 296 -16.40 -5.70 32.23
C GLU A 296 -15.85 -6.14 30.88
N GLU A 297 -16.55 -7.02 30.15
CA GLU A 297 -16.12 -7.50 28.84
C GLU A 297 -16.45 -6.46 27.77
N ILE A 298 -15.40 -5.91 27.15
CA ILE A 298 -15.51 -4.85 26.12
C ILE A 298 -15.41 -5.48 24.72
N TYR A 299 -14.49 -6.41 24.56
CA TYR A 299 -14.23 -7.04 23.27
C TYR A 299 -15.06 -8.30 23.07
N TYR A 300 -15.41 -8.56 21.81
CA TYR A 300 -16.13 -9.80 21.51
C TYR A 300 -15.30 -11.04 21.88
N CYS A 301 -14.02 -11.06 21.56
CA CYS A 301 -13.05 -12.01 22.11
C CYS A 301 -12.25 -11.35 23.25
N ASP A 302 -12.84 -11.25 24.42
CA ASP A 302 -12.26 -10.60 25.61
C ASP A 302 -11.42 -11.58 26.44
N ASN A 303 -10.34 -11.09 27.05
CA ASN A 303 -9.49 -11.87 27.96
C ASN A 303 -10.05 -11.97 29.38
N GLY A 304 -11.26 -11.46 29.62
CA GLY A 304 -11.94 -11.43 30.91
C GLY A 304 -11.60 -10.22 31.77
N HIS A 305 -10.90 -9.21 31.23
CA HIS A 305 -10.45 -7.99 31.90
C HIS A 305 -10.65 -6.73 31.01
N GLY A 306 -11.61 -6.76 30.11
CA GLY A 306 -11.90 -5.62 29.21
C GLY A 306 -10.84 -5.38 28.12
N SER A 307 -10.00 -6.38 27.84
CA SER A 307 -8.98 -6.30 26.80
C SER A 307 -9.12 -7.42 25.79
N PRO A 308 -8.68 -7.23 24.53
CA PRO A 308 -8.82 -8.27 23.54
C PRO A 308 -7.96 -9.51 23.87
N GLN A 309 -8.50 -10.69 23.65
CA GLN A 309 -7.80 -11.97 23.81
C GLN A 309 -6.51 -12.04 22.98
N TRP A 310 -6.51 -11.40 21.81
CA TRP A 310 -5.36 -11.31 20.93
C TRP A 310 -5.10 -9.86 20.54
N SER A 311 -3.91 -9.37 20.88
CA SER A 311 -3.46 -8.01 20.52
C SER A 311 -3.25 -7.81 19.01
N SER A 312 -3.22 -8.90 18.24
CA SER A 312 -3.08 -8.88 16.78
C SER A 312 -3.53 -10.22 16.16
N VAL A 313 -3.63 -10.25 14.84
CA VAL A 313 -4.03 -11.46 14.10
C VAL A 313 -3.00 -12.60 14.19
N ASN A 314 -1.72 -12.31 14.42
CA ASN A 314 -0.66 -13.33 14.41
C ASN A 314 -0.82 -14.38 15.53
N PRO A 315 -1.01 -14.02 16.81
CA PRO A 315 -1.28 -15.00 17.87
C PRO A 315 -2.52 -15.84 17.59
N MET A 316 -3.62 -15.22 17.17
CA MET A 316 -4.86 -15.94 16.80
C MET A 316 -4.62 -16.92 15.64
N SER A 317 -3.96 -16.46 14.58
CA SER A 317 -3.63 -17.30 13.43
C SER A 317 -2.75 -18.50 13.81
N LYS A 318 -1.80 -18.34 14.75
CA LYS A 318 -0.99 -19.46 15.27
C LYS A 318 -1.83 -20.49 15.99
N VAL A 319 -2.83 -20.08 16.77
CA VAL A 319 -3.76 -20.99 17.45
C VAL A 319 -4.54 -21.82 16.44
N PHE A 320 -5.15 -21.16 15.45
CA PHE A 320 -5.90 -21.84 14.38
C PHE A 320 -4.99 -22.69 13.48
N SER A 321 -3.73 -22.32 13.27
CA SER A 321 -2.75 -23.14 12.55
C SER A 321 -2.49 -24.48 13.29
N ARG A 322 -2.25 -24.42 14.60
CA ARG A 322 -2.04 -25.64 15.40
C ARG A 322 -3.23 -26.58 15.32
N MET A 323 -4.45 -26.07 15.49
CA MET A 323 -5.67 -26.88 15.37
C MET A 323 -5.83 -27.47 13.97
N ARG A 324 -5.53 -26.70 12.92
CA ARG A 324 -5.52 -27.20 11.54
C ARG A 324 -4.53 -28.34 11.35
N ASP A 325 -3.31 -28.18 11.88
CA ASP A 325 -2.24 -29.15 11.75
C ASP A 325 -2.55 -30.44 12.54
N GLU A 326 -3.15 -30.32 13.74
CA GLU A 326 -3.69 -31.44 14.54
C GLU A 326 -4.77 -32.24 13.78
N LEU A 327 -5.58 -31.56 12.97
CA LEU A 327 -6.60 -32.18 12.12
C LEU A 327 -6.05 -32.73 10.79
N GLY A 328 -4.73 -32.67 10.57
CA GLY A 328 -4.06 -33.20 9.39
C GLY A 328 -4.27 -32.38 8.09
N VAL A 329 -4.84 -31.17 8.17
CA VAL A 329 -5.10 -30.34 7.01
C VAL A 329 -3.86 -29.48 6.70
N LYS A 330 -3.32 -29.63 5.48
CA LYS A 330 -2.14 -28.89 5.04
C LYS A 330 -2.48 -27.87 3.94
N ASN A 331 -1.65 -26.85 3.83
CA ASN A 331 -1.70 -25.90 2.71
C ASN A 331 -2.96 -25.01 2.64
N VAL A 332 -3.78 -24.91 3.69
CA VAL A 332 -4.87 -23.93 3.81
C VAL A 332 -4.49 -22.90 4.85
N LYS A 333 -4.66 -21.61 4.55
CA LYS A 333 -4.38 -20.54 5.52
C LYS A 333 -5.45 -20.57 6.63
N PRO A 334 -5.07 -20.56 7.91
CA PRO A 334 -5.96 -20.93 9.02
C PRO A 334 -7.22 -20.07 9.15
N LEU A 335 -7.13 -18.76 8.95
CA LEU A 335 -8.30 -17.87 9.00
C LEU A 335 -8.80 -17.49 7.60
N HIS A 336 -7.88 -17.26 6.68
CA HIS A 336 -8.24 -16.89 5.31
C HIS A 336 -8.91 -18.02 4.53
N GLY A 337 -8.68 -19.29 4.92
CA GLY A 337 -9.36 -20.45 4.34
C GLY A 337 -10.87 -20.44 4.57
N PHE A 338 -11.35 -19.92 5.71
CA PHE A 338 -12.78 -19.73 5.96
C PHE A 338 -13.36 -18.63 5.07
N ARG A 339 -12.67 -17.51 4.93
CA ARG A 339 -13.10 -16.44 4.04
C ARG A 339 -13.15 -16.90 2.59
N ALA A 340 -12.18 -17.71 2.17
CA ALA A 340 -12.18 -18.37 0.87
C ALA A 340 -13.36 -19.33 0.72
N TYR A 341 -13.68 -20.11 1.78
CA TYR A 341 -14.83 -20.98 1.80
C TYR A 341 -16.14 -20.20 1.62
N VAL A 342 -16.37 -19.14 2.41
CA VAL A 342 -17.58 -18.29 2.30
C VAL A 342 -17.72 -17.72 0.88
N ALA A 343 -16.63 -17.22 0.29
CA ALA A 343 -16.64 -16.73 -1.09
C ALA A 343 -17.06 -17.82 -2.08
N THR A 344 -16.43 -19.00 -1.98
CA THR A 344 -16.69 -20.14 -2.87
C THR A 344 -18.09 -20.69 -2.70
N ASP A 345 -18.56 -20.87 -1.45
CA ASP A 345 -19.87 -21.42 -1.13
C ASP A 345 -21.00 -20.51 -1.66
N LEU A 346 -20.91 -19.21 -1.44
CA LEU A 346 -21.88 -18.24 -1.97
C LEU A 346 -21.91 -18.24 -3.51
N LEU A 347 -20.74 -18.23 -4.15
CA LEU A 347 -20.64 -18.26 -5.61
C LEU A 347 -21.19 -19.58 -6.19
N THR A 348 -20.93 -20.72 -5.54
CA THR A 348 -21.46 -22.03 -5.95
C THR A 348 -22.99 -22.12 -5.80
N LYS A 349 -23.54 -21.38 -4.82
CA LYS A 349 -25.00 -21.25 -4.62
C LYS A 349 -25.65 -20.25 -5.58
N GLY A 350 -24.90 -19.69 -6.54
CA GLY A 350 -25.41 -18.78 -7.55
C GLY A 350 -25.57 -17.33 -7.09
N VAL A 351 -24.99 -16.95 -5.95
CA VAL A 351 -25.01 -15.55 -5.50
C VAL A 351 -24.13 -14.73 -6.45
N ASP A 352 -24.66 -13.58 -6.89
CA ASP A 352 -23.92 -12.68 -7.79
C ASP A 352 -22.54 -12.28 -7.24
N SER A 353 -21.55 -12.28 -8.11
CA SER A 353 -20.15 -12.04 -7.72
C SER A 353 -19.90 -10.64 -7.18
N ILE A 354 -20.71 -9.64 -7.60
CA ILE A 354 -20.66 -8.27 -7.08
C ILE A 354 -21.18 -8.26 -5.64
N LEU A 355 -22.30 -8.97 -5.39
CA LEU A 355 -22.84 -9.09 -4.06
C LEU A 355 -21.88 -9.83 -3.12
N VAL A 356 -21.24 -10.92 -3.58
CA VAL A 356 -20.21 -11.62 -2.81
C VAL A 356 -19.00 -10.72 -2.54
N ARG A 357 -18.58 -9.90 -3.51
CA ARG A 357 -17.55 -8.88 -3.31
C ARG A 357 -17.92 -7.94 -2.16
N ASP A 358 -19.15 -7.46 -2.15
CA ASP A 358 -19.63 -6.47 -1.18
C ASP A 358 -19.79 -7.09 0.21
N ILE A 359 -20.38 -8.29 0.33
CA ILE A 359 -20.46 -9.06 1.57
C ILE A 359 -19.07 -9.26 2.19
N LEU A 360 -18.10 -9.64 1.38
CA LEU A 360 -16.73 -9.86 1.82
C LEU A 360 -15.91 -8.56 1.91
N ARG A 361 -16.43 -7.46 1.45
CA ARG A 361 -15.74 -6.15 1.46
C ARG A 361 -14.40 -6.22 0.72
N HIS A 362 -14.42 -6.81 -0.48
CA HIS A 362 -13.28 -6.78 -1.38
C HIS A 362 -13.28 -5.49 -2.18
N LYS A 363 -12.15 -4.76 -2.17
CA LYS A 363 -12.02 -3.52 -2.93
C LYS A 363 -12.20 -3.75 -4.44
N GLU A 364 -11.62 -4.85 -4.94
CA GLU A 364 -11.61 -5.21 -6.36
C GLU A 364 -12.38 -6.51 -6.59
N LEU A 365 -13.25 -6.54 -7.60
CA LEU A 365 -13.98 -7.74 -8.02
C LEU A 365 -13.03 -8.89 -8.38
N SER A 366 -11.88 -8.58 -8.98
CA SER A 366 -10.82 -9.55 -9.30
C SER A 366 -10.36 -10.37 -8.09
N THR A 367 -10.51 -9.84 -6.87
CA THR A 367 -10.21 -10.57 -5.63
C THR A 367 -11.25 -11.65 -5.36
N THR A 368 -12.53 -11.37 -5.62
CA THR A 368 -13.63 -12.33 -5.47
C THR A 368 -13.57 -13.41 -6.56
N LEU A 369 -13.28 -13.00 -7.80
CA LEU A 369 -13.20 -13.94 -8.93
C LEU A 369 -12.09 -14.99 -8.80
N LYS A 370 -11.11 -14.81 -7.92
CA LYS A 370 -10.11 -15.84 -7.57
C LYS A 370 -10.71 -17.05 -6.87
N TYR A 371 -11.91 -16.91 -6.30
CA TYR A 371 -12.64 -17.98 -5.60
C TYR A 371 -13.67 -18.66 -6.49
N VAL A 372 -13.85 -18.19 -7.72
CA VAL A 372 -14.71 -18.86 -8.70
C VAL A 372 -13.98 -20.13 -9.15
N ASN A 373 -14.46 -21.27 -8.71
CA ASN A 373 -14.01 -22.55 -9.25
C ASN A 373 -14.65 -22.76 -10.61
N ARG A 374 -13.89 -22.58 -11.68
CA ARG A 374 -14.38 -22.71 -13.05
C ARG A 374 -14.90 -24.09 -13.39
N SER A 375 -14.43 -25.15 -12.70
CA SER A 375 -14.93 -26.50 -12.90
C SER A 375 -16.36 -26.69 -12.40
N ASN A 376 -16.86 -25.82 -11.52
CA ASN A 376 -18.21 -25.88 -10.97
C ASN A 376 -19.18 -24.89 -11.63
N ILE A 377 -18.77 -24.18 -12.68
CA ILE A 377 -19.67 -23.30 -13.43
C ILE A 377 -20.51 -24.19 -14.36
N PRO A 378 -21.86 -24.20 -14.24
CA PRO A 378 -22.74 -24.98 -15.11
C PRO A 378 -22.83 -24.30 -16.48
N TYR A 379 -21.76 -24.37 -17.29
CA TYR A 379 -21.68 -23.72 -18.60
C TYR A 379 -22.83 -24.15 -19.52
N HIS A 380 -23.16 -25.45 -19.51
CA HIS A 380 -24.25 -26.00 -20.35
C HIS A 380 -25.63 -25.47 -19.91
N ASP A 381 -25.88 -25.39 -18.61
CA ASP A 381 -27.15 -24.87 -18.12
C ASP A 381 -27.24 -23.37 -18.37
N SER A 382 -26.15 -22.65 -18.22
CA SER A 382 -26.09 -21.21 -18.46
C SER A 382 -26.31 -20.86 -19.92
N ILE A 383 -25.76 -21.62 -20.87
CA ILE A 383 -25.97 -21.35 -22.31
C ILE A 383 -27.39 -21.70 -22.74
N ASN A 384 -28.03 -22.69 -22.09
CA ASN A 384 -29.43 -23.06 -22.37
C ASN A 384 -30.42 -21.96 -21.95
N LEU A 385 -30.01 -21.01 -21.10
CA LEU A 385 -30.85 -19.84 -20.75
C LEU A 385 -31.05 -18.88 -21.93
N LEU A 386 -30.31 -19.00 -23.01
CA LEU A 386 -30.48 -18.16 -24.19
C LEU A 386 -31.81 -18.38 -24.87
N ASN A 387 -32.52 -19.51 -24.59
CA ASN A 387 -33.88 -19.82 -25.08
C ASN A 387 -34.11 -19.48 -26.59
N THR A 388 -33.08 -19.66 -27.40
CA THR A 388 -33.18 -19.41 -28.82
C THR A 388 -33.90 -20.59 -29.46
N PRO A 389 -35.09 -20.41 -30.08
CA PRO A 389 -35.76 -21.55 -30.73
C PRO A 389 -34.86 -22.03 -31.89
N ALA A 390 -34.74 -23.34 -32.02
CA ALA A 390 -34.01 -23.94 -33.11
C ALA A 390 -34.59 -23.46 -34.42
N PRO A 391 -33.77 -23.05 -35.44
CA PRO A 391 -34.28 -22.67 -36.72
C PRO A 391 -35.09 -23.82 -37.33
N ALA A 392 -36.27 -23.51 -37.83
CA ALA A 392 -37.25 -24.50 -38.34
C ALA A 392 -36.71 -25.29 -39.54
N ASN A 393 -35.66 -24.89 -40.17
CA ASN A 393 -34.96 -25.58 -41.26
C ASN A 393 -33.64 -26.17 -40.73
N ARG A 394 -33.62 -27.48 -40.48
CA ARG A 394 -32.38 -28.24 -40.50
C ARG A 394 -31.80 -28.07 -41.91
N LEU A 395 -30.63 -27.48 -42.06
CA LEU A 395 -29.84 -27.55 -43.28
C LEU A 395 -29.65 -29.03 -43.55
N SER A 396 -30.46 -29.59 -44.44
CA SER A 396 -30.30 -30.96 -44.93
C SER A 396 -28.91 -31.03 -45.60
N PRO A 397 -28.18 -32.14 -45.46
CA PRO A 397 -26.84 -32.31 -46.03
C PRO A 397 -26.81 -32.35 -47.56
N THR A 398 -27.89 -32.01 -48.25
CA THR A 398 -28.09 -32.18 -49.72
C THR A 398 -27.55 -31.00 -50.54
N LEU A 399 -26.87 -30.02 -49.94
CA LEU A 399 -26.36 -28.86 -50.69
C LEU A 399 -24.82 -28.89 -50.95
N VAL A 400 -24.15 -30.03 -50.73
CA VAL A 400 -22.70 -30.15 -51.01
C VAL A 400 -22.40 -31.15 -52.15
N GLN A 401 -23.39 -31.59 -52.94
CA GLN A 401 -23.20 -32.50 -54.07
C GLN A 401 -23.76 -31.97 -55.39
N GLN A 402 -23.49 -30.75 -55.78
CA GLN A 402 -23.85 -30.25 -57.12
C GLN A 402 -22.82 -29.33 -57.78
N ASP A 403 -21.52 -29.47 -57.50
CA ASP A 403 -20.49 -28.77 -58.27
C ASP A 403 -19.33 -29.66 -58.72
N GLU A 404 -19.58 -30.96 -58.96
CA GLU A 404 -18.61 -31.82 -59.67
C GLU A 404 -19.30 -32.56 -60.83
N GLU A 405 -19.91 -31.84 -61.81
CA GLU A 405 -20.17 -32.31 -63.17
C GLU A 405 -20.51 -31.11 -64.05
N ASN A 406 -19.45 -30.41 -64.60
CA ASN A 406 -19.40 -29.88 -65.94
C ASN A 406 -18.00 -29.34 -66.28
#